data_e8fb23dc4aa71570daa2cf1a83ee0c42
#
_entry.id   e8fb23dc4aa71570daa2cf1a83ee0c42
#
_cell.length_a   1.000
_cell.length_b   1.000
_cell.length_c   1.000
_cell.angle_alpha   90.00
_cell.angle_beta   90.00
_cell.angle_gamma   90.00
#
_symmetry.space_group_name_H-M   'P 1'
#
loop_
_entity.id
_entity.type
_entity.pdbx_description
1 polymer ?
#
loop_
_entity_poly.entity_id
_entity_poly.type
_entity_poly.pdbx_seq_one_letter_code
_entity_poly.pdbx_strand_id
1 'polypeptide(L)'
;AAMTAGLCNNKHDAGPPAPSVGITAMGATEAAVGLLVKRLGQRQQEATVFHSNGYGGAAFARFAARGAFHSIIDLTPHELTRLELTGDHVPMADRFTSAGALPRIVLPGGLNFLGLGAAALVPSNYLQRPHYAHSGYFTHVKLTPDEMAQIASKLIDILNTATGPRALIVPMGGFSHQDCPGGAIEDPELRQIFLDVAHSKLKAEIALNIVPEHISAPAVTDKIITVLETLTLDQIL
;
A
#
# COMPACT_ATOMS: atom_id res chain seq x y z
N ALA A 1 35.05 -11.00 -4.11
CA ALA A 1 35.65 -9.74 -4.60
C ALA A 1 35.70 -9.71 -6.14
N ALA A 2 36.25 -10.72 -6.84
CA ALA A 2 36.37 -10.73 -8.31
C ALA A 2 34.99 -10.73 -9.02
N MET A 3 34.01 -11.50 -8.55
CA MET A 3 32.66 -11.52 -9.11
C MET A 3 31.95 -10.16 -8.94
N THR A 4 32.10 -9.54 -7.78
CA THR A 4 31.50 -8.22 -7.51
C THR A 4 32.15 -7.13 -8.40
N ALA A 5 33.47 -7.17 -8.57
CA ALA A 5 34.19 -6.28 -9.47
C ALA A 5 33.77 -6.49 -10.93
N GLY A 6 33.54 -7.74 -11.36
CA GLY A 6 33.07 -8.05 -12.71
C GLY A 6 31.65 -7.50 -12.97
N LEU A 7 30.76 -7.58 -12.00
CA LEU A 7 29.42 -6.99 -12.08
C LEU A 7 29.45 -5.46 -12.13
N CYS A 8 30.37 -4.82 -11.38
CA CYS A 8 30.53 -3.37 -11.40
C CYS A 8 31.20 -2.84 -12.68
N ASN A 9 32.02 -3.66 -13.33
CA ASN A 9 32.73 -3.29 -14.57
C ASN A 9 31.92 -3.57 -15.84
N ASN A 10 30.82 -4.28 -15.76
CA ASN A 10 29.89 -4.45 -16.86
C ASN A 10 29.17 -3.11 -17.10
N LYS A 11 29.80 -2.21 -17.83
CA LYS A 11 29.13 -1.05 -18.41
C LYS A 11 28.18 -1.58 -19.50
N HIS A 12 26.99 -2.00 -19.11
CA HIS A 12 25.91 -1.98 -20.06
C HIS A 12 25.69 -0.50 -20.42
N ASP A 13 25.83 -0.15 -21.66
CA ASP A 13 25.37 1.10 -22.26
C ASP A 13 23.81 1.15 -22.32
N ALA A 14 23.16 0.51 -21.40
CA ALA A 14 21.75 0.74 -21.14
C ALA A 14 21.67 2.15 -20.53
N GLY A 15 21.06 3.06 -21.26
CA GLY A 15 20.67 4.35 -20.71
C GLY A 15 19.99 4.21 -19.34
N PRO A 16 19.71 5.29 -18.64
CA PRO A 16 19.02 5.19 -17.35
C PRO A 16 17.78 4.31 -17.54
N PRO A 17 17.54 3.35 -16.62
CA PRO A 17 16.37 2.47 -16.75
C PRO A 17 15.10 3.32 -16.88
N ALA A 18 14.20 2.91 -17.77
CA ALA A 18 12.92 3.59 -17.92
C ALA A 18 12.19 3.60 -16.56
N PRO A 19 11.50 4.69 -16.21
CA PRO A 19 10.73 4.73 -14.98
C PRO A 19 9.73 3.57 -14.93
N SER A 20 9.58 2.96 -13.75
CA SER A 20 8.68 1.82 -13.52
C SER A 20 7.41 2.24 -12.79
N VAL A 21 6.48 1.30 -12.57
CA VAL A 21 5.38 1.46 -11.61
C VAL A 21 5.91 1.17 -10.20
N GLY A 22 5.87 2.14 -9.31
CA GLY A 22 6.23 1.95 -7.90
C GLY A 22 5.08 1.32 -7.12
N ILE A 23 5.30 0.15 -6.49
CA ILE A 23 4.27 -0.59 -5.76
C ILE A 23 4.70 -0.80 -4.31
N THR A 24 3.78 -0.66 -3.36
CA THR A 24 3.99 -1.02 -1.96
C THR A 24 3.31 -2.33 -1.60
N ALA A 25 3.95 -3.15 -0.76
CA ALA A 25 3.53 -4.51 -0.44
C ALA A 25 3.81 -4.89 1.01
N MET A 26 3.09 -5.88 1.50
CA MET A 26 3.42 -6.65 2.72
C MET A 26 3.10 -8.12 2.50
N GLY A 27 3.58 -9.02 3.39
CA GLY A 27 3.15 -10.41 3.40
C GLY A 27 1.63 -10.58 3.47
N ALA A 28 0.95 -9.69 4.20
CA ALA A 28 -0.51 -9.67 4.29
C ALA A 28 -1.24 -9.29 3.00
N THR A 29 -0.54 -8.80 1.98
CA THR A 29 -1.07 -8.41 0.65
C THR A 29 -0.30 -9.05 -0.51
N GLU A 30 0.56 -10.03 -0.23
CA GLU A 30 1.47 -10.64 -1.20
C GLU A 30 0.75 -11.20 -2.44
N ALA A 31 -0.37 -11.91 -2.24
CA ALA A 31 -1.13 -12.48 -3.34
C ALA A 31 -1.66 -11.41 -4.30
N ALA A 32 -2.13 -10.27 -3.77
CA ALA A 32 -2.58 -9.13 -4.57
C ALA A 32 -1.44 -8.55 -5.42
N VAL A 33 -0.28 -8.32 -4.78
CA VAL A 33 0.89 -7.75 -5.45
C VAL A 33 1.46 -8.69 -6.50
N GLY A 34 1.54 -9.99 -6.21
CA GLY A 34 2.01 -11.00 -7.17
C GLY A 34 1.15 -11.03 -8.45
N LEU A 35 -0.18 -10.97 -8.29
CA LEU A 35 -1.09 -10.89 -9.42
C LEU A 35 -0.94 -9.58 -10.20
N LEU A 36 -0.81 -8.45 -9.50
CA LEU A 36 -0.63 -7.12 -10.10
C LEU A 36 0.67 -7.05 -10.93
N VAL A 37 1.79 -7.48 -10.38
CA VAL A 37 3.08 -7.53 -11.09
C VAL A 37 2.98 -8.39 -12.36
N LYS A 38 2.31 -9.56 -12.27
CA LYS A 38 2.07 -10.41 -13.43
C LYS A 38 1.24 -9.69 -14.50
N ARG A 39 0.18 -8.97 -14.13
CA ARG A 39 -0.67 -8.20 -15.05
C ARG A 39 0.07 -7.03 -15.71
N LEU A 40 0.90 -6.33 -14.95
CA LEU A 40 1.75 -5.25 -15.49
C LEU A 40 2.79 -5.81 -16.48
N GLY A 41 3.45 -6.91 -16.15
CA GLY A 41 4.40 -7.57 -17.06
C GLY A 41 3.78 -8.03 -18.38
N GLN A 42 2.52 -8.51 -18.37
CA GLN A 42 1.76 -8.83 -19.58
C GLN A 42 1.52 -7.61 -20.49
N ARG A 43 1.59 -6.40 -19.92
CA ARG A 43 1.47 -5.11 -20.61
C ARG A 43 2.82 -4.45 -20.91
N GLN A 44 3.91 -5.18 -20.72
CA GLN A 44 5.27 -4.69 -20.89
C GLN A 44 5.59 -3.49 -19.96
N GLN A 45 4.89 -3.38 -18.82
CA GLN A 45 5.16 -2.38 -17.80
C GLN A 45 6.02 -3.00 -16.68
N GLU A 46 7.16 -2.38 -16.43
CA GLU A 46 8.00 -2.76 -15.29
C GLU A 46 7.42 -2.26 -13.97
N ALA A 47 7.59 -3.06 -12.93
CA ALA A 47 7.15 -2.72 -11.59
C ALA A 47 8.30 -2.89 -10.59
N THR A 48 8.44 -1.93 -9.69
CA THR A 48 9.38 -2.00 -8.57
C THR A 48 8.58 -2.07 -7.27
N VAL A 49 8.75 -3.16 -6.52
CA VAL A 49 7.98 -3.44 -5.31
C VAL A 49 8.80 -3.14 -4.05
N PHE A 50 8.20 -2.41 -3.12
CA PHE A 50 8.79 -2.06 -1.83
C PHE A 50 7.97 -2.64 -0.68
N HIS A 51 8.62 -3.30 0.27
CA HIS A 51 7.96 -3.86 1.43
C HIS A 51 7.66 -2.78 2.49
N SER A 52 6.37 -2.56 2.79
CA SER A 52 5.86 -1.51 3.70
C SER A 52 6.09 -1.85 5.18
N ASN A 53 7.36 -1.99 5.58
CA ASN A 53 7.77 -2.29 6.96
C ASN A 53 8.59 -1.16 7.62
N GLY A 54 8.60 0.03 7.03
CA GLY A 54 9.39 1.18 7.45
C GLY A 54 10.62 1.39 6.59
N TYR A 55 11.51 0.42 6.45
CA TYR A 55 12.71 0.52 5.60
C TYR A 55 12.33 0.61 4.12
N GLY A 56 11.39 -0.22 3.68
CA GLY A 56 10.90 -0.20 2.30
C GLY A 56 10.18 1.08 1.95
N GLY A 57 9.37 1.65 2.84
CA GLY A 57 8.70 2.92 2.62
C GLY A 57 9.67 4.09 2.54
N ALA A 58 10.71 4.13 3.39
CA ALA A 58 11.77 5.13 3.30
C ALA A 58 12.57 5.02 1.98
N ALA A 59 12.82 3.79 1.49
CA ALA A 59 13.44 3.56 0.19
C ALA A 59 12.50 3.99 -0.94
N PHE A 60 11.23 3.59 -0.91
CA PHE A 60 10.21 3.99 -1.87
C PHE A 60 10.16 5.51 -2.06
N ALA A 61 10.11 6.28 -0.95
CA ALA A 61 10.10 7.73 -1.00
C ALA A 61 11.34 8.31 -1.71
N ARG A 62 12.53 7.78 -1.43
CA ARG A 62 13.77 8.21 -2.09
C ARG A 62 13.79 7.89 -3.58
N PHE A 63 13.28 6.73 -3.99
CA PHE A 63 13.18 6.36 -5.40
C PHE A 63 12.15 7.24 -6.12
N ALA A 64 10.99 7.47 -5.50
CA ALA A 64 9.97 8.37 -6.02
C ALA A 64 10.51 9.80 -6.25
N ALA A 65 11.22 10.35 -5.26
CA ALA A 65 11.83 11.69 -5.35
C ALA A 65 12.91 11.80 -6.45
N ARG A 66 13.52 10.68 -6.86
CA ARG A 66 14.53 10.63 -7.94
C ARG A 66 13.94 10.38 -9.33
N GLY A 67 12.62 10.32 -9.45
CA GLY A 67 11.96 10.07 -10.74
C GLY A 67 12.06 8.62 -11.22
N ALA A 68 12.25 7.65 -10.31
CA ALA A 68 12.33 6.23 -10.67
C ALA A 68 10.98 5.63 -11.09
N PHE A 69 9.88 6.34 -10.88
CA PHE A 69 8.53 5.89 -11.21
C PHE A 69 7.85 6.85 -12.18
N HIS A 70 7.03 6.31 -13.06
CA HIS A 70 6.08 7.09 -13.87
C HIS A 70 4.67 7.10 -13.24
N SER A 71 4.37 6.15 -12.34
CA SER A 71 3.12 6.07 -11.59
C SER A 71 3.31 5.29 -10.29
N ILE A 72 2.39 5.43 -9.36
CA ILE A 72 2.45 4.83 -8.04
C ILE A 72 1.16 4.05 -7.77
N ILE A 73 1.31 2.82 -7.28
CA ILE A 73 0.23 2.01 -6.70
C ILE A 73 0.59 1.76 -5.23
N ASP A 74 0.11 2.63 -4.34
CA ASP A 74 0.24 2.45 -2.90
C ASP A 74 -0.81 1.46 -2.43
N LEU A 75 -0.55 0.17 -2.74
CA LEU A 75 -1.48 -0.92 -2.43
C LEU A 75 -1.52 -1.20 -0.93
N THR A 76 -0.38 -0.99 -0.24
CA THR A 76 -0.22 -1.33 1.18
C THR A 76 0.39 -0.17 1.96
N PRO A 77 -0.40 0.85 2.31
CA PRO A 77 0.06 1.99 3.10
C PRO A 77 0.16 1.68 4.61
N HIS A 78 0.39 0.43 5.00
CA HIS A 78 0.41 -0.04 6.40
C HIS A 78 1.35 0.76 7.32
N GLU A 79 2.43 1.33 6.78
CA GLU A 79 3.34 2.18 7.56
C GLU A 79 2.64 3.37 8.21
N LEU A 80 1.47 3.77 7.69
CA LEU A 80 0.65 4.83 8.28
C LEU A 80 0.16 4.46 9.69
N THR A 81 -0.23 3.18 9.92
CA THR A 81 -0.65 2.74 11.26
C THR A 81 0.48 2.84 12.27
N ARG A 82 1.72 2.59 11.84
CA ARG A 82 2.90 2.71 12.71
C ARG A 82 3.24 4.15 13.03
N LEU A 83 3.06 5.06 12.09
CA LEU A 83 3.34 6.49 12.28
C LEU A 83 2.28 7.18 13.14
N GLU A 84 1.02 6.84 12.97
CA GLU A 84 -0.10 7.58 13.56
C GLU A 84 -0.66 6.93 14.83
N LEU A 85 -0.47 5.62 14.99
CA LEU A 85 -1.01 4.88 16.14
C LEU A 85 0.09 4.30 17.03
N THR A 86 0.69 3.19 16.60
CA THR A 86 1.76 2.52 17.35
C THR A 86 2.49 1.50 16.48
N GLY A 87 3.71 1.16 16.89
CA GLY A 87 4.57 0.17 16.26
C GLY A 87 5.97 0.71 15.98
N ASP A 88 6.91 -0.19 15.77
CA ASP A 88 8.28 0.18 15.41
C ASP A 88 8.33 0.69 13.97
N HIS A 89 8.97 1.82 13.76
CA HIS A 89 9.21 2.37 12.44
C HIS A 89 10.57 3.09 12.37
N VAL A 90 11.08 3.24 11.15
CA VAL A 90 12.23 4.10 10.85
C VAL A 90 11.74 5.46 10.36
N PRO A 91 12.57 6.51 10.43
CA PRO A 91 12.22 7.81 9.85
C PRO A 91 11.90 7.70 8.36
N MET A 92 10.71 8.16 7.97
CA MET A 92 10.21 8.10 6.59
C MET A 92 9.30 9.31 6.27
N ALA A 93 9.80 10.51 6.56
CA ALA A 93 9.03 11.76 6.51
C ALA A 93 8.25 11.95 5.19
N ASP A 94 8.85 11.56 4.06
CA ASP A 94 8.28 11.77 2.72
C ASP A 94 7.56 10.54 2.16
N ARG A 95 7.30 9.52 2.99
CA ARG A 95 6.73 8.23 2.54
C ARG A 95 5.42 8.39 1.77
N PHE A 96 4.57 9.29 2.19
CA PHE A 96 3.24 9.49 1.60
C PHE A 96 3.13 10.73 0.71
N THR A 97 4.13 11.62 0.74
CA THR A 97 4.12 12.91 0.03
C THR A 97 5.05 12.95 -1.18
N SER A 98 6.04 12.06 -1.24
CA SER A 98 6.99 12.00 -2.36
C SER A 98 6.27 11.80 -3.70
N ALA A 99 6.74 12.52 -4.73
CA ALA A 99 6.23 12.46 -6.08
C ALA A 99 4.70 12.67 -6.17
N GLY A 100 4.18 13.66 -5.45
CA GLY A 100 2.75 13.98 -5.38
C GLY A 100 2.11 14.37 -6.71
N ALA A 101 2.90 14.68 -7.74
CA ALA A 101 2.44 14.99 -9.09
C ALA A 101 2.28 13.75 -9.99
N LEU A 102 2.78 12.57 -9.58
CA LEU A 102 2.63 11.35 -10.36
C LEU A 102 1.21 10.77 -10.26
N PRO A 103 0.72 10.10 -11.32
CA PRO A 103 -0.48 9.29 -11.24
C PRO A 103 -0.39 8.33 -10.06
N ARG A 104 -1.40 8.32 -9.20
CA ARG A 104 -1.38 7.56 -7.97
C ARG A 104 -2.70 6.84 -7.72
N ILE A 105 -2.61 5.54 -7.47
CA ILE A 105 -3.71 4.72 -6.97
C ILE A 105 -3.38 4.32 -5.54
N VAL A 106 -4.34 4.49 -4.64
CA VAL A 106 -4.21 4.10 -3.23
C VAL A 106 -5.26 3.05 -2.89
N LEU A 107 -4.85 2.01 -2.15
CA LEU A 107 -5.74 1.03 -1.55
C LEU A 107 -5.48 0.98 -0.02
N PRO A 108 -6.47 0.56 0.80
CA PRO A 108 -6.29 0.44 2.25
C PRO A 108 -5.58 -0.87 2.68
N GLY A 109 -4.73 -1.44 1.85
CA GLY A 109 -4.06 -2.70 2.14
C GLY A 109 -3.30 -2.68 3.46
N GLY A 110 -3.63 -3.60 4.37
CA GLY A 110 -2.99 -3.72 5.68
C GLY A 110 -3.32 -2.60 6.67
N LEU A 111 -4.29 -1.72 6.40
CA LEU A 111 -4.70 -0.67 7.35
C LEU A 111 -5.65 -1.16 8.44
N ASN A 112 -6.10 -2.39 8.39
CA ASN A 112 -7.04 -2.99 9.36
C ASN A 112 -6.36 -3.57 10.60
N PHE A 113 -5.02 -3.49 10.73
CA PHE A 113 -4.28 -4.02 11.88
C PHE A 113 -3.06 -3.19 12.26
N LEU A 114 -2.63 -3.35 13.51
CA LEU A 114 -1.32 -2.92 14.01
C LEU A 114 -0.30 -4.02 13.80
N GLY A 115 0.87 -3.71 13.28
CA GLY A 115 2.01 -4.62 13.20
C GLY A 115 2.91 -4.44 14.43
N LEU A 116 2.77 -5.31 15.42
CA LEU A 116 3.55 -5.29 16.67
C LEU A 116 4.62 -6.39 16.67
N GLY A 117 5.51 -6.37 17.65
CA GLY A 117 6.60 -7.33 17.80
C GLY A 117 6.15 -8.77 18.12
N ALA A 118 7.07 -9.60 18.57
CA ALA A 118 6.76 -10.97 19.02
C ALA A 118 5.69 -10.96 20.12
N ALA A 119 4.76 -11.92 20.09
CA ALA A 119 3.61 -11.96 21.02
C ALA A 119 3.99 -11.84 22.50
N ALA A 120 5.12 -12.41 22.90
CA ALA A 120 5.64 -12.32 24.27
C ALA A 120 6.02 -10.87 24.71
N LEU A 121 6.22 -9.97 23.76
CA LEU A 121 6.61 -8.57 24.00
C LEU A 121 5.45 -7.60 23.75
N VAL A 122 4.31 -8.08 23.25
CA VAL A 122 3.13 -7.24 23.00
C VAL A 122 2.41 -6.96 24.31
N PRO A 123 2.10 -5.69 24.64
CA PRO A 123 1.34 -5.36 25.84
C PRO A 123 -0.03 -6.07 25.88
N SER A 124 -0.43 -6.50 27.08
CA SER A 124 -1.61 -7.36 27.28
C SER A 124 -2.92 -6.74 26.80
N ASN A 125 -3.06 -5.43 26.85
CA ASN A 125 -4.24 -4.72 26.34
C ASN A 125 -4.44 -4.91 24.82
N TYR A 126 -3.38 -5.06 24.04
CA TYR A 126 -3.47 -5.39 22.62
C TYR A 126 -3.82 -6.87 22.40
N LEU A 127 -3.26 -7.78 23.23
CA LEU A 127 -3.54 -9.21 23.13
C LEU A 127 -4.98 -9.59 23.54
N GLN A 128 -5.71 -8.71 24.21
CA GLN A 128 -7.13 -8.88 24.49
C GLN A 128 -8.03 -8.63 23.25
N ARG A 129 -7.47 -8.02 22.19
CA ARG A 129 -8.15 -7.76 20.92
C ARG A 129 -7.98 -8.96 19.98
N PRO A 130 -8.85 -9.12 18.96
CA PRO A 130 -8.59 -10.09 17.88
C PRO A 130 -7.21 -9.86 17.28
N HIS A 131 -6.40 -10.92 17.24
CA HIS A 131 -5.04 -10.88 16.76
C HIS A 131 -4.57 -12.24 16.25
N TYR A 132 -3.46 -12.27 15.54
CA TYR A 132 -2.77 -13.50 15.17
C TYR A 132 -1.25 -13.29 15.09
N ALA A 133 -0.49 -14.35 15.38
CA ALA A 133 0.94 -14.38 15.14
C ALA A 133 1.19 -14.52 13.63
N HIS A 134 1.65 -13.44 12.99
CA HIS A 134 2.04 -13.48 11.59
C HIS A 134 3.34 -14.28 11.38
N SER A 135 4.23 -14.18 12.36
CA SER A 135 5.47 -14.97 12.44
C SER A 135 5.92 -15.05 13.89
N GLY A 136 7.03 -15.72 14.16
CA GLY A 136 7.64 -15.73 15.51
C GLY A 136 8.06 -14.34 16.02
N TYR A 137 8.13 -13.34 15.14
CA TYR A 137 8.61 -11.98 15.45
C TYR A 137 7.54 -10.91 15.34
N PHE A 138 6.38 -11.19 14.72
CA PHE A 138 5.34 -10.20 14.45
C PHE A 138 3.95 -10.71 14.80
N THR A 139 3.21 -9.87 15.52
CA THR A 139 1.81 -10.08 15.88
C THR A 139 0.98 -8.98 15.20
N HIS A 140 -0.04 -9.39 14.47
CA HIS A 140 -1.01 -8.47 13.88
C HIS A 140 -2.23 -8.37 14.78
N VAL A 141 -2.55 -7.18 15.24
CA VAL A 141 -3.67 -6.89 16.15
C VAL A 141 -4.69 -6.02 15.44
N LYS A 142 -5.95 -6.46 15.40
CA LYS A 142 -7.03 -5.74 14.73
C LYS A 142 -7.20 -4.32 15.29
N LEU A 143 -7.43 -3.33 14.42
CA LEU A 143 -7.76 -1.97 14.82
C LEU A 143 -9.11 -1.92 15.57
N THR A 144 -9.26 -0.89 16.40
CA THR A 144 -10.57 -0.48 16.90
C THR A 144 -11.31 0.39 15.87
N PRO A 145 -12.63 0.59 15.99
CA PRO A 145 -13.39 1.54 15.17
C PRO A 145 -12.78 2.95 15.13
N ASP A 146 -12.39 3.48 16.28
CA ASP A 146 -11.80 4.82 16.40
C ASP A 146 -10.43 4.90 15.69
N GLU A 147 -9.58 3.88 15.87
CA GLU A 147 -8.29 3.78 15.19
C GLU A 147 -8.47 3.70 13.66
N MET A 148 -9.48 2.94 13.19
CA MET A 148 -9.79 2.87 11.77
C MET A 148 -10.26 4.22 11.23
N ALA A 149 -11.14 4.92 11.92
CA ALA A 149 -11.59 6.25 11.51
C ALA A 149 -10.43 7.25 11.45
N GLN A 150 -9.53 7.22 12.45
CA GLN A 150 -8.32 8.06 12.48
C GLN A 150 -7.42 7.79 11.27
N ILE A 151 -7.10 6.53 11.01
CA ILE A 151 -6.21 6.14 9.90
C ILE A 151 -6.83 6.42 8.54
N ALA A 152 -8.11 6.13 8.37
CA ALA A 152 -8.85 6.45 7.16
C ALA A 152 -8.82 7.97 6.89
N SER A 153 -9.14 8.77 7.90
CA SER A 153 -9.07 10.23 7.83
C SER A 153 -7.69 10.72 7.39
N LYS A 154 -6.64 10.21 8.01
CA LYS A 154 -5.26 10.59 7.69
C LYS A 154 -4.87 10.21 6.26
N LEU A 155 -5.20 8.99 5.82
CA LEU A 155 -4.91 8.56 4.45
C LEU A 155 -5.62 9.44 3.42
N ILE A 156 -6.90 9.76 3.66
CA ILE A 156 -7.68 10.62 2.77
C ILE A 156 -7.10 12.05 2.73
N ASP A 157 -6.70 12.60 3.87
CA ASP A 157 -6.06 13.93 3.92
C ASP A 157 -4.76 13.95 3.09
N ILE A 158 -3.94 12.90 3.19
CA ILE A 158 -2.74 12.73 2.37
C ILE A 158 -3.11 12.68 0.88
N LEU A 159 -4.08 11.87 0.51
CA LEU A 159 -4.50 11.73 -0.89
C LEU A 159 -5.08 13.05 -1.44
N ASN A 160 -5.81 13.80 -0.62
CA ASN A 160 -6.34 15.11 -0.96
C ASN A 160 -5.26 16.17 -1.21
N THR A 161 -4.06 16.02 -0.65
CA THR A 161 -2.94 16.97 -0.84
C THR A 161 -2.09 16.67 -2.07
N ALA A 162 -2.14 15.46 -2.61
CA ALA A 162 -1.44 15.13 -3.86
C ALA A 162 -1.98 15.99 -5.02
N THR A 163 -1.15 16.32 -5.98
CA THR A 163 -1.49 17.24 -7.09
C THR A 163 -1.69 16.53 -8.42
N GLY A 164 -1.14 15.32 -8.59
CA GLY A 164 -1.30 14.52 -9.79
C GLY A 164 -2.65 13.82 -9.91
N PRO A 165 -2.93 13.18 -11.04
CA PRO A 165 -4.10 12.32 -11.21
C PRO A 165 -4.12 11.22 -10.14
N ARG A 166 -5.24 11.00 -9.48
CA ARG A 166 -5.29 10.07 -8.36
C ARG A 166 -6.64 9.41 -8.17
N ALA A 167 -6.62 8.19 -7.63
CA ALA A 167 -7.82 7.43 -7.32
C ALA A 167 -7.66 6.64 -6.02
N LEU A 168 -8.78 6.40 -5.34
CA LEU A 168 -8.90 5.48 -4.22
C LEU A 168 -9.69 4.26 -4.67
N ILE A 169 -9.18 3.06 -4.38
CA ILE A 169 -9.88 1.79 -4.61
C ILE A 169 -10.09 1.13 -3.25
N VAL A 170 -11.34 0.81 -2.92
CA VAL A 170 -11.72 0.20 -1.63
C VAL A 170 -12.28 -1.20 -1.87
N PRO A 171 -11.51 -2.27 -1.55
CA PRO A 171 -11.94 -3.66 -1.67
C PRO A 171 -12.74 -4.07 -0.44
N MET A 172 -14.06 -4.08 -0.52
CA MET A 172 -14.96 -4.33 0.62
C MET A 172 -14.95 -5.78 1.12
N GLY A 173 -14.38 -6.72 0.36
CA GLY A 173 -14.20 -8.11 0.77
C GLY A 173 -13.03 -8.37 1.72
N GLY A 174 -12.17 -7.36 1.98
CA GLY A 174 -11.06 -7.43 2.93
C GLY A 174 -9.82 -6.68 2.49
N PHE A 175 -9.10 -6.11 3.46
CA PHE A 175 -7.91 -5.28 3.25
C PHE A 175 -6.59 -6.04 3.43
N SER A 176 -6.63 -7.26 3.97
CA SER A 176 -5.43 -8.08 4.20
C SER A 176 -5.78 -9.57 4.27
N HIS A 177 -4.78 -10.44 4.17
CA HIS A 177 -4.93 -11.90 4.13
C HIS A 177 -5.88 -12.47 5.21
N GLN A 178 -5.85 -11.96 6.45
CA GLN A 178 -6.68 -12.45 7.55
C GLN A 178 -7.96 -11.60 7.76
N ASP A 179 -8.23 -10.65 6.87
CA ASP A 179 -9.48 -9.88 6.80
C ASP A 179 -10.38 -10.48 5.72
N CYS A 180 -10.79 -11.71 5.92
CA CYS A 180 -11.68 -12.45 5.04
C CYS A 180 -12.57 -13.37 5.87
N PRO A 181 -13.67 -13.92 5.32
CA PRO A 181 -14.57 -14.82 6.05
C PRO A 181 -13.82 -15.95 6.79
N GLY A 182 -13.93 -15.97 8.12
CA GLY A 182 -13.24 -16.89 9.01
C GLY A 182 -11.79 -16.51 9.34
N GLY A 183 -11.29 -15.39 8.89
CA GLY A 183 -9.97 -14.87 9.24
C GLY A 183 -9.92 -14.29 10.65
N ALA A 184 -8.74 -14.34 11.27
CA ALA A 184 -8.54 -13.98 12.68
C ALA A 184 -8.85 -12.50 13.01
N ILE A 185 -8.79 -11.62 12.02
CA ILE A 185 -9.01 -10.18 12.17
C ILE A 185 -10.06 -9.65 11.18
N GLU A 186 -10.92 -10.55 10.68
CA GLU A 186 -12.03 -10.16 9.83
C GLU A 186 -12.93 -9.13 10.52
N ASP A 187 -13.26 -8.06 9.79
CA ASP A 187 -14.18 -7.07 10.31
C ASP A 187 -14.84 -6.22 9.19
N PRO A 188 -16.04 -6.59 8.71
CA PRO A 188 -16.77 -5.80 7.73
C PRO A 188 -17.13 -4.39 8.24
N GLU A 189 -17.30 -4.19 9.55
CA GLU A 189 -17.62 -2.90 10.13
C GLU A 189 -16.43 -1.92 10.00
N LEU A 190 -15.22 -2.40 10.25
CA LEU A 190 -14.01 -1.57 10.02
C LEU A 190 -13.88 -1.14 8.56
N ARG A 191 -14.20 -2.01 7.61
CA ARG A 191 -14.18 -1.67 6.18
C ARG A 191 -15.24 -0.62 5.84
N GLN A 192 -16.43 -0.72 6.47
CA GLN A 192 -17.49 0.28 6.31
C GLN A 192 -17.10 1.63 6.90
N ILE A 193 -16.49 1.67 8.09
CA ILE A 193 -15.98 2.90 8.70
C ILE A 193 -14.97 3.58 7.78
N PHE A 194 -14.04 2.82 7.20
CA PHE A 194 -13.10 3.37 6.22
C PHE A 194 -13.82 4.00 5.03
N LEU A 195 -14.80 3.30 4.46
CA LEU A 195 -15.58 3.78 3.32
C LEU A 195 -16.40 5.04 3.66
N ASP A 196 -17.02 5.10 4.83
CA ASP A 196 -17.80 6.25 5.29
C ASP A 196 -16.92 7.50 5.46
N VAL A 197 -15.72 7.34 6.00
CA VAL A 197 -14.72 8.41 6.07
C VAL A 197 -14.29 8.86 4.66
N ALA A 198 -14.07 7.91 3.75
CA ALA A 198 -13.73 8.23 2.37
C ALA A 198 -14.86 9.04 1.70
N HIS A 199 -16.11 8.63 1.84
CA HIS A 199 -17.27 9.36 1.30
C HIS A 199 -17.39 10.78 1.87
N SER A 200 -17.08 10.97 3.14
CA SER A 200 -17.23 12.27 3.81
C SER A 200 -16.11 13.26 3.52
N LYS A 201 -14.88 12.77 3.25
CA LYS A 201 -13.66 13.61 3.22
C LYS A 201 -12.95 13.65 1.88
N LEU A 202 -13.15 12.64 1.00
CA LEU A 202 -12.46 12.59 -0.28
C LEU A 202 -12.95 13.73 -1.18
N LYS A 203 -12.02 14.47 -1.79
CA LYS A 203 -12.35 15.54 -2.72
C LYS A 203 -13.03 14.98 -3.97
N ALA A 204 -13.99 15.73 -4.51
CA ALA A 204 -14.83 15.31 -5.63
C ALA A 204 -14.05 15.00 -6.93
N GLU A 205 -12.89 15.63 -7.11
CA GLU A 205 -12.00 15.37 -8.26
C GLU A 205 -11.23 14.03 -8.15
N ILE A 206 -11.30 13.34 -7.01
CA ILE A 206 -10.60 12.07 -6.79
C ILE A 206 -11.58 10.92 -7.00
N ALA A 207 -11.28 10.05 -7.97
CA ALA A 207 -12.14 8.92 -8.26
C ALA A 207 -12.14 7.91 -7.09
N LEU A 208 -13.34 7.66 -6.51
CA LEU A 208 -13.57 6.58 -5.56
C LEU A 208 -14.13 5.36 -6.30
N ASN A 209 -13.41 4.24 -6.22
CA ASN A 209 -13.80 2.97 -6.81
C ASN A 209 -14.05 1.94 -5.69
N ILE A 210 -15.28 1.47 -5.55
CA ILE A 210 -15.65 0.45 -4.56
C ILE A 210 -15.73 -0.89 -5.29
N VAL A 211 -15.04 -1.90 -4.75
CA VAL A 211 -15.02 -3.27 -5.29
C VAL A 211 -15.47 -4.23 -4.19
N PRO A 212 -16.50 -5.06 -4.42
CA PRO A 212 -17.05 -5.91 -3.36
C PRO A 212 -16.11 -7.05 -2.94
N GLU A 213 -15.14 -7.40 -3.77
CA GLU A 213 -14.22 -8.51 -3.55
C GLU A 213 -13.09 -8.16 -2.56
N HIS A 214 -12.37 -9.21 -2.13
CA HIS A 214 -11.18 -9.11 -1.31
C HIS A 214 -10.00 -8.52 -2.10
N ILE A 215 -9.09 -7.81 -1.44
CA ILE A 215 -7.93 -7.14 -2.05
C ILE A 215 -7.10 -8.06 -2.96
N SER A 216 -7.05 -9.36 -2.66
CA SER A 216 -6.31 -10.35 -3.46
C SER A 216 -7.12 -10.93 -4.63
N ALA A 217 -8.37 -10.52 -4.81
CA ALA A 217 -9.20 -11.03 -5.90
C ALA A 217 -8.74 -10.47 -7.27
N PRO A 218 -8.83 -11.26 -8.34
CA PRO A 218 -8.51 -10.79 -9.69
C PRO A 218 -9.27 -9.52 -10.10
N ALA A 219 -10.53 -9.39 -9.69
CA ALA A 219 -11.36 -8.23 -9.99
C ALA A 219 -10.77 -6.92 -9.45
N VAL A 220 -10.14 -6.95 -8.25
CA VAL A 220 -9.46 -5.77 -7.69
C VAL A 220 -8.22 -5.43 -8.52
N THR A 221 -7.44 -6.43 -8.91
CA THR A 221 -6.27 -6.21 -9.78
C THR A 221 -6.67 -5.65 -11.14
N ASP A 222 -7.70 -6.21 -11.76
CA ASP A 222 -8.21 -5.73 -13.05
C ASP A 222 -8.75 -4.28 -12.93
N LYS A 223 -9.39 -3.92 -11.80
CA LYS A 223 -9.80 -2.55 -11.51
C LYS A 223 -8.59 -1.62 -11.37
N ILE A 224 -7.53 -2.04 -10.66
CA ILE A 224 -6.28 -1.25 -10.54
C ILE A 224 -5.71 -0.95 -11.91
N ILE A 225 -5.61 -1.94 -12.78
CA ILE A 225 -5.08 -1.77 -14.14
C ILE A 225 -5.93 -0.79 -14.96
N THR A 226 -7.25 -0.95 -14.96
CA THR A 226 -8.16 -0.05 -15.69
C THR A 226 -8.02 1.41 -15.21
N VAL A 227 -7.97 1.60 -13.89
CA VAL A 227 -7.79 2.94 -13.30
C VAL A 227 -6.42 3.51 -13.64
N LEU A 228 -5.35 2.71 -13.60
CA LEU A 228 -4.01 3.14 -13.96
C LEU A 228 -3.95 3.63 -15.41
N GLU A 229 -4.52 2.87 -16.33
CA GLU A 229 -4.61 3.24 -17.75
C GLU A 229 -5.34 4.58 -17.93
N THR A 230 -6.45 4.79 -17.23
CA THR A 230 -7.19 6.07 -17.26
C THR A 230 -6.34 7.23 -16.76
N LEU A 231 -5.72 7.10 -15.56
CA LEU A 231 -4.93 8.16 -14.96
C LEU A 231 -3.67 8.53 -15.75
N THR A 232 -3.12 7.58 -16.53
CA THR A 232 -1.93 7.82 -17.35
C THR A 232 -2.26 8.40 -18.72
N LEU A 233 -3.42 8.11 -19.29
CA LEU A 233 -3.88 8.71 -20.56
C LEU A 233 -4.15 10.20 -20.41
N ASP A 234 -4.71 10.63 -19.29
CA ASP A 234 -4.99 12.06 -19.02
C ASP A 234 -3.73 12.94 -18.92
N GLN A 235 -2.53 12.36 -18.89
CA GLN A 235 -1.26 13.10 -18.91
C GLN A 235 -0.69 13.30 -20.33
N ILE A 236 -1.25 12.66 -21.33
CA ILE A 236 -0.76 12.69 -22.72
C ILE A 236 -1.55 13.71 -23.55
N LEU A 237 -2.69 14.14 -23.06
CA LEU A 237 -3.57 15.16 -23.67
C LEU A 237 -3.31 16.54 -23.08
#